data_936f314cad252a04bb3585bbdc927538
#
_entry.id   936f314cad252a04bb3585bbdc927538
#
_cell.length_a   1.000
_cell.length_b   1.000
_cell.length_c   1.000
_cell.angle_alpha   90.00
_cell.angle_beta   90.00
_cell.angle_gamma   90.00
#
_symmetry.space_group_name_H-M   'P 1'
#
loop_
_entity.id
_entity.type
_entity.pdbx_description
1 polymer ?
#
loop_
_entity_poly.entity_id
_entity_poly.type
_entity_poly.pdbx_seq_one_letter_code
_entity_poly.pdbx_strand_id
1 'polypeptide(L)'
;MGATLKHVAGRQGSTLARRLQKIRTACSRSYVVAGYIAGVSTPAAIAKAYKNEFGAGRTSDLDKPMPARPFMAMAIPDIVYAMRKSLPAFHVEQPEEFLASAGAVMANGIRESIDLGGFRPNAPYTLSQKRGDKPLVDSGEMQAEAAFQVRATA
;
A
#
# COMPACT_ATOMS: atom_id res chain seq x y z
N MET A 1 53.86 -10.91 18.68
CA MET A 1 53.61 -10.86 17.23
C MET A 1 52.18 -10.48 17.02
N GLY A 2 51.88 -9.22 16.70
CA GLY A 2 50.53 -8.73 16.46
C GLY A 2 50.17 -8.88 14.98
N ALA A 3 49.18 -9.69 14.67
CA ALA A 3 48.64 -9.81 13.33
C ALA A 3 47.74 -8.60 13.02
N THR A 4 48.21 -7.68 12.18
CA THR A 4 47.45 -6.55 11.67
C THR A 4 46.51 -7.07 10.59
N LEU A 5 45.22 -7.18 10.90
CA LEU A 5 44.17 -7.43 9.92
C LEU A 5 44.10 -6.23 8.96
N LYS A 6 44.73 -6.34 7.80
CA LYS A 6 44.55 -5.41 6.70
C LYS A 6 43.12 -5.55 6.19
N HIS A 7 42.30 -4.53 6.42
CA HIS A 7 40.97 -4.42 5.89
C HIS A 7 41.07 -4.32 4.36
N VAL A 8 40.84 -5.44 3.68
CA VAL A 8 40.65 -5.43 2.23
C VAL A 8 39.28 -4.86 1.95
N ALA A 9 39.22 -3.55 1.90
CA ALA A 9 38.05 -2.85 1.34
C ALA A 9 38.09 -3.04 -0.19
N GLY A 10 37.64 -4.22 -0.62
CA GLY A 10 37.55 -4.52 -2.04
C GLY A 10 36.61 -3.55 -2.75
N ARG A 11 36.86 -3.29 -4.04
CA ARG A 11 36.06 -2.45 -4.95
C ARG A 11 34.55 -2.71 -4.82
N GLN A 12 34.12 -3.92 -4.50
CA GLN A 12 32.74 -4.32 -4.28
C GLN A 12 32.12 -3.70 -3.02
N GLY A 13 32.87 -3.60 -1.92
CA GLY A 13 32.38 -2.96 -0.70
C GLY A 13 32.10 -1.46 -0.89
N SER A 14 32.92 -0.76 -1.67
CA SER A 14 32.71 0.65 -1.99
C SER A 14 31.46 0.87 -2.88
N THR A 15 31.17 -0.06 -3.77
CA THR A 15 29.98 0.00 -4.65
C THR A 15 28.71 -0.23 -3.87
N LEU A 16 28.68 -1.23 -2.98
CA LEU A 16 27.53 -1.50 -2.11
C LEU A 16 27.26 -0.33 -1.16
N ALA A 17 28.32 0.20 -0.54
CA ALA A 17 28.19 1.37 0.35
C ALA A 17 27.62 2.58 -0.37
N ARG A 18 28.05 2.86 -1.61
CA ARG A 18 27.47 3.94 -2.44
C ARG A 18 26.00 3.70 -2.78
N ARG A 19 25.63 2.45 -3.10
CA ARG A 19 24.23 2.08 -3.37
C ARG A 19 23.36 2.31 -2.14
N LEU A 20 23.79 1.81 -0.99
CA LEU A 20 23.08 2.02 0.28
C LEU A 20 22.95 3.50 0.65
N GLN A 21 24.01 4.29 0.39
CA GLN A 21 23.97 5.73 0.61
C GLN A 21 22.94 6.43 -0.30
N LYS A 22 22.87 6.05 -1.58
CA LYS A 22 21.85 6.60 -2.51
C LYS A 22 20.43 6.28 -2.04
N ILE A 23 20.17 5.02 -1.66
CA ILE A 23 18.85 4.63 -1.09
C ILE A 23 18.55 5.46 0.15
N ARG A 24 19.46 5.50 1.10
CA ARG A 24 19.30 6.28 2.32
C ARG A 24 18.96 7.74 2.02
N THR A 25 19.66 8.37 1.10
CA THR A 25 19.44 9.76 0.69
C THR A 25 18.06 9.93 0.04
N ALA A 26 17.65 9.01 -0.82
CA ALA A 26 16.31 9.06 -1.42
C ALA A 26 15.21 8.87 -0.39
N CYS A 27 15.34 7.86 0.48
CA CYS A 27 14.37 7.59 1.56
C CYS A 27 14.35 8.70 2.64
N SER A 28 15.39 9.52 2.76
CA SER A 28 15.38 10.70 3.64
C SER A 28 14.73 11.93 3.01
N ARG A 29 14.63 11.97 1.69
CA ARG A 29 14.09 13.11 0.92
C ARG A 29 12.73 12.84 0.31
N SER A 30 12.33 11.59 0.25
CA SER A 30 11.09 11.17 -0.36
C SER A 30 10.51 9.95 0.35
N TYR A 31 9.20 9.86 0.34
CA TYR A 31 8.47 8.72 0.86
C TYR A 31 7.35 8.34 -0.10
N VAL A 32 6.85 7.14 0.04
CA VAL A 32 5.73 6.65 -0.75
C VAL A 32 4.49 6.48 0.13
N VAL A 33 3.36 6.89 -0.39
CA VAL A 33 2.04 6.61 0.18
C VAL A 33 1.24 5.78 -0.79
N ALA A 34 0.43 4.85 -0.28
CA ALA A 34 -0.49 4.08 -1.09
C ALA A 34 -1.85 3.98 -0.41
N GLY A 35 -2.90 3.92 -1.21
CA GLY A 35 -4.29 3.91 -0.76
C GLY A 35 -5.17 4.79 -1.63
N TYR A 36 -6.10 5.49 -0.99
CA TYR A 36 -7.00 6.43 -1.66
C TYR A 36 -6.51 7.85 -1.39
N ILE A 37 -5.90 8.46 -2.39
CA ILE A 37 -5.09 9.66 -2.25
C ILE A 37 -5.82 10.85 -2.87
N ALA A 38 -6.01 11.92 -2.08
CA ALA A 38 -6.59 13.17 -2.58
C ALA A 38 -5.79 13.73 -3.77
N GLY A 39 -6.48 14.10 -4.84
CA GLY A 39 -5.87 14.55 -6.09
C GLY A 39 -5.41 13.43 -7.03
N VAL A 40 -5.48 12.17 -6.60
CA VAL A 40 -5.21 10.98 -7.42
C VAL A 40 -6.47 10.13 -7.54
N SER A 41 -7.07 9.77 -6.39
CA SER A 41 -8.34 9.04 -6.34
C SER A 41 -9.52 10.00 -6.30
N THR A 42 -10.68 9.57 -6.79
CA THR A 42 -11.90 10.38 -6.74
C THR A 42 -12.38 10.61 -5.31
N PRO A 43 -13.01 11.75 -5.00
CA PRO A 43 -13.58 12.00 -3.67
C PRO A 43 -14.58 10.93 -3.24
N ALA A 44 -15.34 10.38 -4.18
CA ALA A 44 -16.30 9.32 -3.93
C ALA A 44 -15.61 8.02 -3.49
N ALA A 45 -14.53 7.63 -4.17
CA ALA A 45 -13.74 6.44 -3.81
C ALA A 45 -13.06 6.60 -2.45
N ILE A 46 -12.52 7.79 -2.16
CA ILE A 46 -11.92 8.11 -0.85
C ILE A 46 -12.97 7.96 0.26
N ALA A 47 -14.15 8.56 0.09
CA ALA A 47 -15.22 8.49 1.07
C ALA A 47 -15.72 7.06 1.29
N LYS A 48 -15.88 6.28 0.20
CA LYS A 48 -16.24 4.86 0.27
C LYS A 48 -15.18 4.04 1.00
N ALA A 49 -13.90 4.23 0.67
CA ALA A 49 -12.80 3.54 1.30
C ALA A 49 -12.73 3.84 2.80
N TYR A 50 -12.84 5.10 3.19
CA TYR A 50 -12.84 5.51 4.58
C TYR A 50 -13.98 4.85 5.38
N LYS A 51 -15.23 4.92 4.87
CA LYS A 51 -16.39 4.29 5.51
C LYS A 51 -16.24 2.77 5.64
N ASN A 52 -15.64 2.12 4.67
CA ASN A 52 -15.41 0.68 4.73
C ASN A 52 -14.29 0.32 5.69
N GLU A 53 -13.17 1.05 5.69
CA GLU A 53 -12.04 0.78 6.58
C GLU A 53 -12.42 0.92 8.06
N PHE A 54 -13.09 2.02 8.40
CA PHE A 54 -13.37 2.38 9.79
C PHE A 54 -14.83 2.12 10.23
N GLY A 55 -15.69 1.76 9.29
CA GLY A 55 -17.12 1.72 9.53
C GLY A 55 -17.75 3.12 9.52
N ALA A 56 -19.07 3.17 9.62
CA ALA A 56 -19.82 4.41 9.75
C ALA A 56 -20.87 4.26 10.84
N GLY A 57 -21.02 5.31 11.66
CA GLY A 57 -22.12 5.42 12.61
C GLY A 57 -23.48 5.49 11.92
N ARG A 58 -24.56 5.61 12.70
CA ARG A 58 -25.90 5.90 12.17
C ARG A 58 -25.87 7.24 11.44
N THR A 59 -26.28 7.22 10.18
CA THR A 59 -26.52 8.43 9.38
C THR A 59 -28.01 8.50 9.05
N SER A 60 -28.48 9.65 8.56
CA SER A 60 -29.88 9.81 8.10
C SER A 60 -30.32 8.73 7.11
N ASP A 61 -29.37 8.18 6.38
CA ASP A 61 -29.61 7.20 5.30
C ASP A 61 -29.38 5.74 5.74
N LEU A 62 -28.94 5.51 6.98
CA LEU A 62 -28.64 4.18 7.51
C LEU A 62 -29.27 4.00 8.90
N ASP A 63 -30.32 3.17 8.98
CA ASP A 63 -30.94 2.78 10.25
C ASP A 63 -29.99 2.01 11.18
N LYS A 64 -28.95 1.41 10.62
CA LYS A 64 -27.96 0.61 11.35
C LYS A 64 -26.54 1.08 11.01
N PRO A 65 -25.61 1.07 11.98
CA PRO A 65 -24.23 1.41 11.71
C PRO A 65 -23.61 0.42 10.72
N MET A 66 -22.81 0.95 9.79
CA MET A 66 -22.05 0.14 8.84
C MET A 66 -20.83 -0.46 9.56
N PRO A 67 -20.64 -1.78 9.54
CA PRO A 67 -19.49 -2.40 10.19
C PRO A 67 -18.20 -2.06 9.46
N ALA A 68 -17.10 -1.89 10.22
CA ALA A 68 -15.78 -1.77 9.67
C ALA A 68 -15.38 -3.03 8.88
N ARG A 69 -14.69 -2.82 7.78
CA ARG A 69 -14.04 -3.83 6.94
C ARG A 69 -12.64 -3.35 6.63
N PRO A 70 -11.68 -3.53 7.54
CA PRO A 70 -10.37 -2.88 7.50
C PRO A 70 -9.45 -3.51 6.44
N PHE A 71 -9.82 -3.38 5.18
CA PHE A 71 -9.13 -4.02 4.04
C PHE A 71 -7.72 -3.48 3.82
N MET A 72 -7.46 -2.20 4.10
CA MET A 72 -6.11 -1.64 4.02
C MET A 72 -5.24 -2.16 5.16
N ALA A 73 -5.77 -2.19 6.38
CA ALA A 73 -5.04 -2.74 7.52
C ALA A 73 -4.75 -4.24 7.34
N MET A 74 -5.70 -4.99 6.81
CA MET A 74 -5.53 -6.42 6.53
C MET A 74 -4.52 -6.69 5.41
N ALA A 75 -4.32 -5.77 4.47
CA ALA A 75 -3.33 -5.89 3.41
C ALA A 75 -1.88 -5.77 3.91
N ILE A 76 -1.63 -5.14 5.06
CA ILE A 76 -0.28 -4.81 5.52
C ILE A 76 0.65 -6.03 5.63
N PRO A 77 0.28 -7.17 6.23
CA PRO A 77 1.17 -8.33 6.31
C PRO A 77 1.62 -8.84 4.94
N ASP A 78 0.69 -8.94 4.00
CA ASP A 78 0.96 -9.45 2.66
C ASP A 78 1.80 -8.45 1.84
N ILE A 79 1.54 -7.16 1.98
CA ILE A 79 2.37 -6.09 1.41
C ILE A 79 3.81 -6.20 1.93
N VAL A 80 3.99 -6.33 3.24
CA VAL A 80 5.32 -6.46 3.85
C VAL A 80 6.03 -7.71 3.35
N TYR A 81 5.33 -8.83 3.23
CA TYR A 81 5.87 -10.07 2.67
C TYR A 81 6.28 -9.90 1.21
N ALA A 82 5.41 -9.34 0.36
CA ALA A 82 5.66 -9.09 -1.04
C ALA A 82 6.85 -8.13 -1.24
N MET A 83 6.93 -7.06 -0.46
CA MET A 83 8.05 -6.12 -0.49
C MET A 83 9.36 -6.81 -0.14
N ARG A 84 9.40 -7.61 0.92
CA ARG A 84 10.62 -8.37 1.32
C ARG A 84 11.08 -9.32 0.23
N LYS A 85 10.15 -9.97 -0.46
CA LYS A 85 10.45 -10.89 -1.56
C LYS A 85 10.95 -10.16 -2.81
N SER A 86 10.45 -8.96 -3.07
CA SER A 86 10.78 -8.16 -4.25
C SER A 86 12.06 -7.34 -4.07
N LEU A 87 12.47 -7.03 -2.84
CA LEU A 87 13.66 -6.21 -2.54
C LEU A 87 14.94 -6.63 -3.30
N PRO A 88 15.27 -7.92 -3.44
CA PRO A 88 16.45 -8.36 -4.18
C PRO A 88 16.41 -8.03 -5.68
N ALA A 89 15.22 -7.91 -6.26
CA ALA A 89 15.03 -7.62 -7.69
C ALA A 89 15.00 -6.11 -8.00
N PHE A 90 14.93 -5.26 -6.98
CA PHE A 90 14.94 -3.83 -7.19
C PHE A 90 16.32 -3.33 -7.60
N HIS A 91 16.38 -2.69 -8.76
CA HIS A 91 17.59 -2.00 -9.23
C HIS A 91 17.81 -0.74 -8.39
N VAL A 92 18.65 -0.88 -7.38
CA VAL A 92 18.99 0.14 -6.38
C VAL A 92 19.70 1.37 -6.97
N GLU A 93 19.98 1.36 -8.26
CA GLU A 93 20.70 2.44 -8.93
C GLU A 93 19.85 3.69 -9.15
N GLN A 94 18.51 3.52 -9.13
CA GLN A 94 17.54 4.59 -9.32
C GLN A 94 16.57 4.62 -8.13
N PRO A 95 16.87 5.43 -7.10
CA PRO A 95 16.06 5.47 -5.87
C PRO A 95 14.58 5.83 -6.08
N GLU A 96 14.28 6.64 -7.10
CA GLU A 96 12.91 7.03 -7.43
C GLU A 96 12.11 5.86 -8.00
N GLU A 97 12.75 5.04 -8.85
CA GLU A 97 12.15 3.81 -9.36
C GLU A 97 11.92 2.78 -8.24
N PHE A 98 12.83 2.73 -7.26
CA PHE A 98 12.63 1.91 -6.07
C PHE A 98 11.36 2.31 -5.31
N LEU A 99 11.18 3.61 -5.02
CA LEU A 99 10.00 4.11 -4.32
C LEU A 99 8.72 3.90 -5.15
N ALA A 100 8.77 4.10 -6.47
CA ALA A 100 7.63 3.84 -7.35
C ALA A 100 7.27 2.36 -7.37
N SER A 101 8.25 1.46 -7.46
CA SER A 101 8.02 0.01 -7.41
C SER A 101 7.45 -0.43 -6.06
N ALA A 102 7.95 0.11 -4.96
CA ALA A 102 7.39 -0.13 -3.63
C ALA A 102 5.93 0.34 -3.54
N GLY A 103 5.62 1.52 -4.07
CA GLY A 103 4.27 2.06 -4.13
C GLY A 103 3.31 1.17 -4.95
N ALA A 104 3.78 0.66 -6.08
CA ALA A 104 3.00 -0.27 -6.91
C ALA A 104 2.67 -1.56 -6.15
N VAL A 105 3.64 -2.15 -5.45
CA VAL A 105 3.42 -3.34 -4.61
C VAL A 105 2.39 -3.05 -3.52
N MET A 106 2.47 -1.88 -2.86
CA MET A 106 1.52 -1.48 -1.83
C MET A 106 0.11 -1.31 -2.39
N ALA A 107 -0.06 -0.60 -3.49
CA ALA A 107 -1.37 -0.40 -4.12
C ALA A 107 -1.98 -1.72 -4.60
N ASN A 108 -1.17 -2.62 -5.16
CA ASN A 108 -1.63 -3.95 -5.56
C ASN A 108 -2.06 -4.80 -4.37
N GLY A 109 -1.31 -4.79 -3.27
CA GLY A 109 -1.70 -5.52 -2.05
C GLY A 109 -3.03 -5.05 -1.48
N ILE A 110 -3.35 -3.75 -1.56
CA ILE A 110 -4.67 -3.22 -1.18
C ILE A 110 -5.76 -3.78 -2.10
N ARG A 111 -5.54 -3.81 -3.42
CA ARG A 111 -6.49 -4.39 -4.39
C ARG A 111 -6.72 -5.87 -4.13
N GLU A 112 -5.65 -6.62 -3.92
CA GLU A 112 -5.68 -8.05 -3.61
C GLU A 112 -6.45 -8.33 -2.30
N SER A 113 -6.29 -7.50 -1.26
CA SER A 113 -7.05 -7.63 -0.02
C SER A 113 -8.56 -7.50 -0.25
N ILE A 114 -8.98 -6.57 -1.13
CA ILE A 114 -10.40 -6.45 -1.52
C ILE A 114 -10.84 -7.70 -2.29
N ASP A 115 -9.98 -8.24 -3.16
CA ASP A 115 -10.29 -9.44 -3.96
C ASP A 115 -10.34 -10.71 -3.15
N LEU A 116 -9.43 -10.90 -2.21
CA LEU A 116 -9.43 -12.06 -1.31
C LEU A 116 -10.70 -12.11 -0.45
N GLY A 117 -11.25 -10.97 -0.08
CA GLY A 117 -12.48 -10.90 0.68
C GLY A 117 -12.30 -11.31 2.14
N GLY A 118 -13.18 -12.17 2.65
CA GLY A 118 -13.18 -12.58 4.07
C GLY A 118 -13.80 -11.55 5.01
N PHE A 119 -14.43 -10.52 4.45
CA PHE A 119 -15.10 -9.46 5.21
C PHE A 119 -16.50 -9.87 5.64
N ARG A 120 -16.99 -9.19 6.68
CA ARG A 120 -18.37 -9.35 7.13
C ARG A 120 -19.35 -9.16 5.95
N PRO A 121 -20.33 -10.06 5.78
CA PRO A 121 -21.28 -10.00 4.67
C PRO A 121 -22.03 -8.66 4.59
N ASN A 122 -22.53 -8.36 3.41
CA ASN A 122 -23.39 -7.20 3.18
C ASN A 122 -24.74 -7.41 3.88
N ALA A 123 -25.35 -6.32 4.35
CA ALA A 123 -26.71 -6.34 4.85
C ALA A 123 -27.70 -6.63 3.70
N PRO A 124 -28.89 -7.23 4.00
CA PRO A 124 -29.88 -7.53 2.97
C PRO A 124 -30.26 -6.33 2.10
N TYR A 125 -30.43 -5.16 2.70
CA TYR A 125 -30.67 -3.92 1.96
C TYR A 125 -29.53 -3.59 0.97
N THR A 126 -28.27 -3.75 1.39
CA THR A 126 -27.12 -3.54 0.50
C THR A 126 -27.13 -4.53 -0.66
N LEU A 127 -27.48 -5.78 -0.41
CA LEU A 127 -27.58 -6.82 -1.45
C LEU A 127 -28.65 -6.49 -2.48
N SER A 128 -29.78 -5.90 -2.06
CA SER A 128 -30.85 -5.51 -2.99
C SER A 128 -30.46 -4.34 -3.92
N GLN A 129 -29.43 -3.57 -3.56
CA GLN A 129 -28.95 -2.42 -4.35
C GLN A 129 -27.70 -2.73 -5.19
N LYS A 130 -27.01 -3.83 -4.90
CA LYS A 130 -25.78 -4.21 -5.59
C LYS A 130 -26.01 -5.27 -6.67
N ARG A 131 -25.12 -5.29 -7.65
CA ARG A 131 -25.11 -6.32 -8.70
C ARG A 131 -24.57 -7.67 -8.23
N GLY A 132 -23.83 -7.71 -7.11
CA GLY A 132 -23.20 -8.91 -6.56
C GLY A 132 -23.22 -8.91 -5.03
N ASP A 133 -22.88 -10.04 -4.45
CA ASP A 133 -22.88 -10.26 -3.00
C ASP A 133 -21.56 -9.95 -2.32
N LYS A 134 -20.44 -9.89 -3.10
CA LYS A 134 -19.10 -9.69 -2.56
C LYS A 134 -18.98 -8.36 -1.82
N PRO A 135 -18.60 -8.36 -0.54
CA PRO A 135 -18.32 -7.12 0.18
C PRO A 135 -17.23 -6.31 -0.51
N LEU A 136 -17.29 -4.98 -0.40
CA LEU A 136 -16.36 -4.00 -0.98
C LEU A 136 -16.36 -3.92 -2.52
N VAL A 137 -16.91 -4.90 -3.22
CA VAL A 137 -17.00 -4.93 -4.68
C VAL A 137 -18.44 -4.67 -5.11
N ASP A 138 -18.62 -3.69 -5.99
CA ASP A 138 -19.86 -3.40 -6.71
C ASP A 138 -19.53 -3.13 -8.18
N SER A 139 -19.07 -1.92 -8.49
CA SER A 139 -18.60 -1.53 -9.83
C SER A 139 -17.10 -1.80 -10.06
N GLY A 140 -16.35 -2.22 -9.03
CA GLY A 140 -14.90 -2.31 -9.07
C GLY A 140 -14.16 -0.97 -8.89
N GLU A 141 -14.90 0.13 -8.74
CA GLU A 141 -14.33 1.47 -8.60
C GLU A 141 -13.31 1.57 -7.45
N MET A 142 -13.64 1.03 -6.27
CA MET A 142 -12.70 1.05 -5.14
C MET A 142 -11.37 0.34 -5.45
N GLN A 143 -11.42 -0.79 -6.15
CA GLN A 143 -10.21 -1.50 -6.55
C GLN A 143 -9.39 -0.69 -7.56
N ALA A 144 -10.05 -0.13 -8.57
CA ALA A 144 -9.39 0.66 -9.61
C ALA A 144 -8.73 1.93 -9.07
N GLU A 145 -9.34 2.56 -8.08
CA GLU A 145 -8.93 3.84 -7.50
C GLU A 145 -7.84 3.72 -6.40
N ALA A 146 -7.51 2.52 -5.95
CA ALA A 146 -6.36 2.31 -5.08
C ALA A 146 -5.08 2.66 -5.84
N ALA A 147 -4.34 3.66 -5.36
CA ALA A 147 -3.21 4.25 -6.06
C ALA A 147 -2.00 4.40 -5.14
N PHE A 148 -0.88 4.86 -5.68
CA PHE A 148 0.27 5.29 -4.91
C PHE A 148 0.82 6.61 -5.42
N GLN A 149 1.57 7.30 -4.57
CA GLN A 149 2.26 8.53 -4.91
C GLN A 149 3.59 8.61 -4.17
N VAL A 150 4.66 8.96 -4.88
CA VAL A 150 5.94 9.33 -4.27
C VAL A 150 5.88 10.82 -3.92
N ARG A 151 6.21 11.17 -2.68
CA ARG A 151 6.18 12.54 -2.18
C ARG A 151 7.54 12.95 -1.64
N ALA A 152 7.90 14.21 -1.83
CA ALA A 152 9.05 14.79 -1.16
C ALA A 152 8.76 15.00 0.33
N THR A 153 9.78 14.82 1.16
CA THR A 153 9.74 15.22 2.57
C THR A 153 9.82 16.74 2.63
N ALA A 154 8.94 17.37 3.40
CA ALA A 154 8.97 18.81 3.62
C ALA A 154 10.21 19.24 4.41
#